data_bbb0ca6da3bbc062029ba95e9fb34ae6
#
_entry.id   bbb0ca6da3bbc062029ba95e9fb34ae6
#
_cell.length_a   1.000
_cell.length_b   1.000
_cell.length_c   1.000
_cell.angle_alpha   90.00
_cell.angle_beta   90.00
_cell.angle_gamma   90.00
#
_symmetry.space_group_name_H-M   'P 1'
#
loop_
_entity.id
_entity.type
_entity.pdbx_description
1 polymer ?
#
loop_
_entity_poly.entity_id
_entity_poly.type
_entity_poly.pdbx_seq_one_letter_code
_entity_poly.pdbx_strand_id
1 'polypeptide(L)'
;GALNTHFVTTNGLHDSQHYTTAYDMALFMKQAIQTPYFMDFFNQKSHDIPPTNMQNDIRYLHNKNGLLNGKRYYYGLIASKTGWTTQAKHTLVTVAKRGSRILIVVALNSEDASAKYEDTMNLFDYGFNEFNELSIDKEFLLKLLPKDDSSKIIKKLIKDTNPYIIRLLHKNLSEKDIKLNHKTIENSKEMELSLSVNDNEFMYSDIGVIDLMEKSDVPREKVEIPLTTKVLKITKQIFMYLFLFLVGLSIFRKTQRRYLKYKNRNKKL
;
A
#
# COMPACT_ATOMS: atom_id res chain seq x y z
N GLY A 1 -7.21 3.00 6.34
CA GLY A 1 -8.04 1.83 6.61
C GLY A 1 -7.46 0.85 7.63
N ALA A 2 -6.22 1.07 8.13
CA ALA A 2 -5.58 0.25 9.16
C ALA A 2 -6.07 0.67 10.54
N LEU A 3 -7.16 0.07 11.01
CA LEU A 3 -7.86 0.49 12.23
C LEU A 3 -7.43 -0.26 13.49
N ASN A 4 -6.68 -1.36 13.33
CA ASN A 4 -6.27 -2.24 14.42
C ASN A 4 -4.75 -2.27 14.59
N THR A 5 -4.12 -1.10 14.42
CA THR A 5 -2.67 -0.94 14.52
C THR A 5 -2.32 0.25 15.38
N HIS A 6 -1.36 0.06 16.27
CA HIS A 6 -0.74 1.11 17.05
C HIS A 6 0.77 0.89 17.10
N PHE A 7 1.54 1.86 16.62
CA PHE A 7 3.00 1.83 16.64
C PHE A 7 3.54 2.81 17.70
N VAL A 8 4.38 2.30 18.58
CA VAL A 8 5.05 3.09 19.62
C VAL A 8 6.46 3.50 19.17
N THR A 9 7.14 2.59 18.44
CA THR A 9 8.51 2.79 17.98
C THR A 9 8.61 2.72 16.47
N THR A 10 9.50 3.51 15.87
CA THR A 10 9.74 3.53 14.42
C THR A 10 10.58 2.35 13.92
N ASN A 11 11.33 1.71 14.80
CA ASN A 11 12.26 0.61 14.47
C ASN A 11 11.70 -0.79 14.76
N GLY A 12 10.47 -0.87 15.32
CA GLY A 12 9.81 -2.14 15.63
C GLY A 12 10.34 -2.85 16.88
N LEU A 13 11.03 -2.15 17.78
CA LEU A 13 11.34 -2.71 19.10
C LEU A 13 10.03 -2.94 19.87
N HIS A 14 10.04 -4.01 20.68
CA HIS A 14 8.86 -4.41 21.41
C HIS A 14 8.42 -3.36 22.43
N ASP A 15 7.13 -3.13 22.44
CA ASP A 15 6.39 -2.43 23.47
C ASP A 15 5.01 -3.09 23.59
N SER A 16 4.43 -3.14 24.80
CA SER A 16 3.12 -3.77 25.04
C SER A 16 1.97 -3.12 24.28
N GLN A 17 2.13 -1.85 23.91
CA GLN A 17 1.19 -1.08 23.13
C GLN A 17 1.52 -1.07 21.62
N HIS A 18 2.58 -1.78 21.19
CA HIS A 18 2.99 -1.87 19.80
C HIS A 18 2.38 -3.11 19.15
N TYR A 19 1.25 -2.96 18.49
CA TYR A 19 0.50 -4.06 17.89
C TYR A 19 0.01 -3.74 16.48
N THR A 20 -0.29 -4.78 15.74
CA THR A 20 -0.86 -4.73 14.39
C THR A 20 -1.62 -6.01 14.06
N THR A 21 -2.29 -6.04 12.91
CA THR A 21 -2.91 -7.23 12.33
C THR A 21 -2.30 -7.58 10.98
N ALA A 22 -2.50 -8.82 10.52
CA ALA A 22 -2.05 -9.22 9.18
C ALA A 22 -2.74 -8.38 8.09
N TYR A 23 -4.02 -8.06 8.27
CA TYR A 23 -4.77 -7.21 7.35
C TYR A 23 -4.18 -5.79 7.26
N ASP A 24 -3.94 -5.14 8.38
CA ASP A 24 -3.39 -3.79 8.42
C ASP A 24 -1.99 -3.74 7.81
N MET A 25 -1.15 -4.76 8.08
CA MET A 25 0.17 -4.86 7.46
C MET A 25 0.09 -5.06 5.94
N ALA A 26 -0.93 -5.77 5.45
CA ALA A 26 -1.17 -5.86 4.01
C ALA A 26 -1.59 -4.51 3.41
N LEU A 27 -2.40 -3.71 4.11
CA LEU A 27 -2.75 -2.34 3.70
C LEU A 27 -1.52 -1.43 3.65
N PHE A 28 -0.65 -1.48 4.67
CA PHE A 28 0.61 -0.72 4.65
C PHE A 28 1.49 -1.13 3.47
N MET A 29 1.64 -2.44 3.22
CA MET A 29 2.44 -2.91 2.11
C MET A 29 1.82 -2.52 0.75
N LYS A 30 0.49 -2.58 0.62
CA LYS A 30 -0.22 -2.11 -0.57
C LYS A 30 0.07 -0.64 -0.89
N GLN A 31 0.11 0.21 0.13
CA GLN A 31 0.47 1.62 -0.03
C GLN A 31 1.96 1.79 -0.32
N ALA A 32 2.80 1.03 0.37
CA ALA A 32 4.25 1.12 0.26
C ALA A 32 4.76 0.79 -1.15
N ILE A 33 4.25 -0.25 -1.80
CA ILE A 33 4.65 -0.61 -3.18
C ILE A 33 4.25 0.43 -4.24
N GLN A 34 3.36 1.35 -3.91
CA GLN A 34 2.97 2.47 -4.77
C GLN A 34 3.81 3.73 -4.47
N THR A 35 4.60 3.72 -3.40
CA THR A 35 5.43 4.86 -2.99
C THR A 35 6.70 4.89 -3.84
N PRO A 36 7.06 6.03 -4.42
CA PRO A 36 8.29 6.17 -5.19
C PRO A 36 9.51 5.70 -4.39
N TYR A 37 10.46 5.07 -5.06
CA TYR A 37 11.72 4.55 -4.50
C TYR A 37 11.58 3.41 -3.48
N PHE A 38 10.38 3.05 -3.03
CA PHE A 38 10.22 1.96 -2.05
C PHE A 38 10.83 0.64 -2.54
N MET A 39 10.54 0.28 -3.80
CA MET A 39 11.04 -0.95 -4.41
C MET A 39 12.56 -0.97 -4.59
N ASP A 40 13.18 0.19 -4.77
CA ASP A 40 14.62 0.31 -4.93
C ASP A 40 15.38 -0.11 -3.66
N PHE A 41 14.74 0.06 -2.49
CA PHE A 41 15.32 -0.38 -1.21
C PHE A 41 14.88 -1.77 -0.79
N PHE A 42 13.61 -2.10 -0.96
CA PHE A 42 13.02 -3.34 -0.43
C PHE A 42 13.31 -4.60 -1.27
N ASN A 43 13.83 -4.42 -2.48
CA ASN A 43 14.25 -5.52 -3.35
C ASN A 43 15.78 -5.78 -3.34
N GLN A 44 16.54 -5.03 -2.57
CA GLN A 44 17.99 -5.16 -2.54
C GLN A 44 18.45 -6.46 -1.90
N LYS A 45 19.34 -7.19 -2.59
CA LYS A 45 20.00 -8.40 -2.08
C LYS A 45 21.22 -8.06 -1.23
N SER A 46 21.95 -7.03 -1.65
CA SER A 46 23.15 -6.52 -0.98
C SER A 46 23.34 -5.05 -1.32
N HIS A 47 24.10 -4.36 -0.48
CA HIS A 47 24.50 -2.97 -0.72
C HIS A 47 25.84 -2.73 -0.07
N ASP A 48 26.77 -2.09 -0.81
CA ASP A 48 28.09 -1.75 -0.30
C ASP A 48 28.12 -0.28 0.08
N ILE A 49 28.47 -0.01 1.33
CA ILE A 49 28.65 1.36 1.81
C ILE A 49 30.13 1.69 1.66
N PRO A 50 30.49 2.71 0.85
CA PRO A 50 31.87 3.09 0.65
C PRO A 50 32.51 3.66 1.93
N PRO A 51 33.84 3.78 1.97
CA PRO A 51 34.54 4.43 3.06
C PRO A 51 34.00 5.83 3.35
N THR A 52 34.05 6.23 4.60
CA THR A 52 33.68 7.57 5.07
C THR A 52 34.86 8.22 5.79
N ASN A 53 34.73 9.47 6.14
CA ASN A 53 35.75 10.16 6.93
C ASN A 53 35.92 9.61 8.38
N MET A 54 34.98 8.74 8.82
CA MET A 54 35.02 8.12 10.16
C MET A 54 35.35 6.64 10.11
N GLN A 55 35.25 6.01 8.93
CA GLN A 55 35.52 4.59 8.74
C GLN A 55 36.11 4.35 7.35
N ASN A 56 37.32 3.80 7.31
CA ASN A 56 38.07 3.60 6.06
C ASN A 56 37.70 2.34 5.30
N ASP A 57 37.00 1.40 5.95
CA ASP A 57 36.65 0.11 5.35
C ASP A 57 35.31 0.16 4.61
N ILE A 58 35.20 -0.58 3.50
CA ILE A 58 33.94 -0.83 2.81
C ILE A 58 33.07 -1.73 3.68
N ARG A 59 31.80 -1.36 3.87
CA ARG A 59 30.84 -2.16 4.64
C ARG A 59 29.91 -2.89 3.69
N TYR A 60 30.07 -4.21 3.62
CA TYR A 60 29.26 -5.10 2.79
C TYR A 60 27.99 -5.50 3.54
N LEU A 61 26.84 -4.97 3.12
CA LEU A 61 25.53 -5.30 3.68
C LEU A 61 24.87 -6.39 2.84
N HIS A 62 24.39 -7.44 3.49
CA HIS A 62 23.67 -8.53 2.84
C HIS A 62 22.28 -8.68 3.46
N ASN A 63 21.28 -8.82 2.60
CA ASN A 63 19.91 -9.05 3.08
C ASN A 63 19.81 -10.43 3.75
N LYS A 64 19.32 -10.47 4.98
CA LYS A 64 19.11 -11.70 5.76
C LYS A 64 17.82 -12.44 5.40
N ASN A 65 16.94 -11.82 4.61
CA ASN A 65 15.69 -12.43 4.17
C ASN A 65 15.96 -13.56 3.17
N GLY A 66 15.55 -14.78 3.52
CA GLY A 66 15.83 -15.98 2.73
C GLY A 66 15.24 -15.95 1.32
N LEU A 67 14.14 -15.22 1.10
CA LEU A 67 13.55 -15.06 -0.24
C LEU A 67 14.31 -14.05 -1.10
N LEU A 68 14.97 -13.07 -0.52
CA LEU A 68 15.70 -12.03 -1.27
C LEU A 68 17.17 -12.40 -1.49
N ASN A 69 17.81 -13.11 -0.54
CA ASN A 69 19.24 -13.43 -0.61
C ASN A 69 19.57 -14.68 -1.45
N GLY A 70 18.56 -15.31 -2.05
CA GLY A 70 18.71 -16.47 -2.92
C GLY A 70 18.77 -17.84 -2.21
N LYS A 71 18.63 -17.89 -0.87
CA LYS A 71 18.54 -19.17 -0.13
C LYS A 71 17.23 -19.91 -0.43
N ARG A 72 16.18 -19.16 -0.74
CA ARG A 72 14.88 -19.66 -1.19
C ARG A 72 14.46 -18.91 -2.44
N TYR A 73 13.89 -19.61 -3.40
CA TYR A 73 13.40 -19.01 -4.61
C TYR A 73 11.86 -19.06 -4.66
N TYR A 74 11.24 -17.95 -5.00
CA TYR A 74 9.83 -17.91 -5.34
C TYR A 74 9.61 -17.06 -6.60
N TYR A 75 8.95 -17.66 -7.60
CA TYR A 75 8.72 -16.97 -8.88
C TYR A 75 7.78 -15.78 -8.71
N GLY A 76 8.23 -14.64 -9.23
CA GLY A 76 7.46 -13.40 -9.17
C GLY A 76 7.64 -12.58 -7.90
N LEU A 77 8.53 -12.98 -7.00
CA LEU A 77 8.85 -12.19 -5.81
C LEU A 77 9.34 -10.79 -6.19
N ILE A 78 8.75 -9.74 -5.59
CA ILE A 78 9.13 -8.35 -5.86
C ILE A 78 9.55 -7.57 -4.60
N ALA A 79 9.02 -7.90 -3.43
CA ALA A 79 9.42 -7.27 -2.18
C ALA A 79 9.20 -8.20 -1.00
N SER A 80 10.03 -8.10 0.04
CA SER A 80 9.88 -8.90 1.24
C SER A 80 10.60 -8.27 2.44
N LYS A 81 9.97 -8.29 3.62
CA LYS A 81 10.55 -7.80 4.88
C LYS A 81 10.30 -8.76 6.02
N THR A 82 11.38 -9.15 6.69
CA THR A 82 11.33 -9.96 7.91
C THR A 82 11.30 -9.10 9.16
N GLY A 83 10.71 -9.61 10.21
CA GLY A 83 10.82 -9.10 11.57
C GLY A 83 10.97 -10.23 12.58
N TRP A 84 11.49 -9.89 13.75
CA TRP A 84 11.56 -10.80 14.89
C TRP A 84 11.71 -10.04 16.20
N THR A 85 10.93 -10.41 17.19
CA THR A 85 11.14 -10.13 18.60
C THR A 85 10.74 -11.37 19.40
N THR A 86 11.14 -11.46 20.66
CA THR A 86 10.75 -12.60 21.51
C THR A 86 9.23 -12.74 21.62
N GLN A 87 8.50 -11.63 21.67
CA GLN A 87 7.05 -11.61 21.82
C GLN A 87 6.31 -11.81 20.52
N ALA A 88 6.74 -11.10 19.44
CA ALA A 88 6.11 -11.21 18.13
C ALA A 88 6.53 -12.45 17.34
N LYS A 89 7.58 -13.16 17.82
CA LYS A 89 8.21 -14.27 17.09
C LYS A 89 8.63 -13.86 15.68
N HIS A 90 8.63 -14.80 14.73
CA HIS A 90 9.01 -14.50 13.37
C HIS A 90 7.85 -13.91 12.59
N THR A 91 8.12 -12.82 11.87
CA THR A 91 7.16 -12.16 10.99
C THR A 91 7.72 -12.01 9.58
N LEU A 92 6.83 -11.99 8.60
CA LEU A 92 7.19 -11.82 7.20
C LEU A 92 6.05 -11.13 6.45
N VAL A 93 6.37 -10.07 5.74
CA VAL A 93 5.48 -9.43 4.77
C VAL A 93 6.14 -9.55 3.40
N THR A 94 5.43 -10.11 2.44
CA THR A 94 6.00 -10.43 1.13
C THR A 94 5.02 -10.09 0.02
N VAL A 95 5.55 -9.62 -1.10
CA VAL A 95 4.79 -9.27 -2.30
C VAL A 95 5.33 -10.07 -3.47
N ALA A 96 4.41 -10.68 -4.23
CA ALA A 96 4.74 -11.35 -5.48
C ALA A 96 3.82 -10.88 -6.61
N LYS A 97 4.35 -10.88 -7.83
CA LYS A 97 3.64 -10.47 -9.04
C LYS A 97 3.75 -11.55 -10.12
N ARG A 98 2.64 -11.96 -10.69
CA ARG A 98 2.57 -12.83 -11.88
C ARG A 98 1.61 -12.20 -12.89
N GLY A 99 2.11 -11.80 -14.04
CA GLY A 99 1.33 -11.04 -15.03
C GLY A 99 0.84 -9.69 -14.46
N SER A 100 -0.45 -9.44 -14.55
CA SER A 100 -1.12 -8.26 -13.97
C SER A 100 -1.36 -8.38 -12.47
N ARG A 101 -1.40 -9.61 -11.93
CA ARG A 101 -1.81 -9.90 -10.56
C ARG A 101 -0.67 -9.68 -9.57
N ILE A 102 -0.95 -8.91 -8.52
CA ILE A 102 -0.06 -8.69 -7.37
C ILE A 102 -0.74 -9.26 -6.14
N LEU A 103 -0.04 -10.10 -5.40
CA LEU A 103 -0.48 -10.64 -4.12
C LEU A 103 0.45 -10.18 -3.01
N ILE A 104 -0.14 -9.93 -1.85
CA ILE A 104 0.56 -9.61 -0.61
C ILE A 104 0.23 -10.70 0.40
N VAL A 105 1.26 -11.32 0.95
CA VAL A 105 1.13 -12.30 2.03
C VAL A 105 1.78 -11.73 3.28
N VAL A 106 1.08 -11.87 4.39
CA VAL A 106 1.55 -11.46 5.73
C VAL A 106 1.49 -12.67 6.66
N ALA A 107 2.64 -13.09 7.15
CA ALA A 107 2.78 -14.11 8.18
C ALA A 107 3.24 -13.44 9.48
N LEU A 108 2.46 -13.58 10.54
CA LEU A 108 2.76 -13.05 11.87
C LEU A 108 2.82 -14.19 12.89
N ASN A 109 3.62 -13.99 13.94
CA ASN A 109 3.72 -14.90 15.07
C ASN A 109 4.13 -16.34 14.70
N SER A 110 4.96 -16.52 13.68
CA SER A 110 5.48 -17.85 13.32
C SER A 110 6.53 -18.30 14.34
N GLU A 111 6.37 -19.52 14.86
CA GLU A 111 7.30 -20.10 15.84
C GLU A 111 8.67 -20.35 15.23
N ASP A 112 8.72 -20.82 13.99
CA ASP A 112 9.94 -21.20 13.29
C ASP A 112 10.35 -20.15 12.25
N ALA A 113 11.64 -19.88 12.23
CA ALA A 113 12.27 -19.02 11.24
C ALA A 113 12.12 -19.53 9.80
N SER A 114 11.95 -20.84 9.58
CA SER A 114 11.75 -21.49 8.28
C SER A 114 10.28 -21.49 7.89
N ALA A 115 9.42 -21.87 8.82
CA ALA A 115 7.98 -22.05 8.60
C ALA A 115 7.32 -20.79 7.98
N LYS A 116 7.67 -19.58 8.44
CA LYS A 116 7.14 -18.34 7.84
C LYS A 116 7.36 -18.23 6.34
N TYR A 117 8.44 -18.79 5.81
CA TYR A 117 8.73 -18.78 4.36
C TYR A 117 7.90 -19.82 3.63
N GLU A 118 7.75 -21.00 4.21
CA GLU A 118 6.96 -22.11 3.64
C GLU A 118 5.47 -21.72 3.60
N ASP A 119 4.95 -21.21 4.70
CA ASP A 119 3.58 -20.69 4.78
C ASP A 119 3.35 -19.57 3.75
N THR A 120 4.31 -18.66 3.62
CA THR A 120 4.22 -17.56 2.64
C THR A 120 4.17 -18.08 1.20
N MET A 121 5.03 -19.06 0.85
CA MET A 121 5.04 -19.64 -0.50
C MET A 121 3.75 -20.42 -0.77
N ASN A 122 3.27 -21.21 0.19
CA ASN A 122 2.01 -21.95 0.08
C ASN A 122 0.80 -21.02 -0.09
N LEU A 123 0.75 -19.91 0.65
CA LEU A 123 -0.30 -18.91 0.51
C LEU A 123 -0.26 -18.20 -0.84
N PHE A 124 0.93 -17.92 -1.37
CA PHE A 124 1.05 -17.38 -2.73
C PHE A 124 0.59 -18.39 -3.78
N ASP A 125 0.98 -19.65 -3.65
CA ASP A 125 0.55 -20.71 -4.58
C ASP A 125 -0.97 -20.88 -4.52
N TYR A 126 -1.56 -20.87 -3.33
CA TYR A 126 -3.01 -20.83 -3.18
C TYR A 126 -3.63 -19.61 -3.89
N GLY A 127 -3.12 -18.41 -3.61
CA GLY A 127 -3.67 -17.18 -4.19
C GLY A 127 -3.52 -17.07 -5.71
N PHE A 128 -2.42 -17.59 -6.28
CA PHE A 128 -2.21 -17.55 -7.73
C PHE A 128 -2.91 -18.67 -8.48
N ASN A 129 -3.04 -19.87 -7.88
CA ASN A 129 -3.53 -21.06 -8.56
C ASN A 129 -5.02 -21.32 -8.33
N GLU A 130 -5.56 -20.90 -7.18
CA GLU A 130 -6.95 -21.23 -6.82
C GLU A 130 -7.95 -20.11 -7.18
N PHE A 131 -7.48 -18.98 -7.69
CA PHE A 131 -8.35 -17.86 -8.05
C PHE A 131 -8.18 -17.46 -9.51
N ASN A 132 -9.30 -17.21 -10.18
CA ASN A 132 -9.37 -16.62 -11.51
C ASN A 132 -9.73 -15.15 -11.43
N GLU A 133 -9.28 -14.35 -12.41
CA GLU A 133 -9.70 -12.96 -12.53
C GLU A 133 -11.12 -12.92 -13.13
N LEU A 134 -12.01 -12.21 -12.46
CA LEU A 134 -13.35 -11.90 -12.94
C LEU A 134 -13.41 -10.40 -13.26
N SER A 135 -13.71 -10.09 -14.50
CA SER A 135 -13.99 -8.71 -14.92
C SER A 135 -15.46 -8.39 -14.66
N ILE A 136 -15.68 -7.45 -13.75
CA ILE A 136 -17.00 -6.92 -13.43
C ILE A 136 -17.17 -5.62 -14.20
N ASP A 137 -17.76 -5.74 -15.37
CA ASP A 137 -18.08 -4.62 -16.23
C ASP A 137 -19.60 -4.39 -16.30
N LYS A 138 -19.99 -3.40 -17.10
CA LYS A 138 -21.38 -3.08 -17.35
C LYS A 138 -22.19 -4.27 -17.86
N GLU A 139 -21.64 -5.07 -18.78
CA GLU A 139 -22.37 -6.19 -19.37
C GLU A 139 -22.58 -7.29 -18.33
N PHE A 140 -21.56 -7.57 -17.54
CA PHE A 140 -21.65 -8.52 -16.44
C PHE A 140 -22.73 -8.11 -15.43
N LEU A 141 -22.72 -6.87 -14.97
CA LEU A 141 -23.70 -6.37 -13.99
C LEU A 141 -25.13 -6.37 -14.55
N LEU A 142 -25.31 -6.09 -15.84
CA LEU A 142 -26.62 -6.14 -16.48
C LEU A 142 -27.21 -7.55 -16.55
N LYS A 143 -26.37 -8.60 -16.57
CA LYS A 143 -26.81 -10.01 -16.49
C LYS A 143 -27.32 -10.37 -15.10
N LEU A 144 -26.83 -9.70 -14.06
CA LEU A 144 -27.16 -9.97 -12.66
C LEU A 144 -28.33 -9.14 -12.12
N LEU A 145 -29.00 -8.37 -12.98
CA LEU A 145 -30.12 -7.51 -12.53
C LEU A 145 -31.19 -8.32 -11.81
N PRO A 146 -31.70 -7.82 -10.65
CA PRO A 146 -32.81 -8.43 -9.97
C PRO A 146 -34.07 -8.42 -10.85
N LYS A 147 -34.98 -9.36 -10.61
CA LYS A 147 -36.26 -9.48 -11.35
C LYS A 147 -37.40 -8.70 -10.71
N ASP A 148 -37.09 -7.57 -10.09
CA ASP A 148 -38.02 -6.69 -9.39
C ASP A 148 -38.06 -5.29 -9.99
N ASP A 149 -38.87 -4.40 -9.41
CA ASP A 149 -39.03 -3.03 -9.89
C ASP A 149 -37.75 -2.18 -9.76
N SER A 150 -36.82 -2.56 -8.90
CA SER A 150 -35.54 -1.89 -8.74
C SER A 150 -34.64 -2.02 -9.96
N SER A 151 -34.88 -3.07 -10.77
CA SER A 151 -34.07 -3.39 -11.96
C SER A 151 -33.95 -2.23 -12.94
N LYS A 152 -35.01 -1.42 -13.12
CA LYS A 152 -35.00 -0.26 -14.02
C LYS A 152 -34.05 0.83 -13.56
N ILE A 153 -34.05 1.11 -12.26
CA ILE A 153 -33.19 2.13 -11.63
C ILE A 153 -31.74 1.68 -11.68
N ILE A 154 -31.47 0.43 -11.27
CA ILE A 154 -30.13 -0.16 -11.30
C ILE A 154 -29.56 -0.20 -12.71
N LYS A 155 -30.39 -0.56 -13.72
CA LYS A 155 -29.98 -0.57 -15.11
C LYS A 155 -29.58 0.81 -15.63
N LYS A 156 -30.32 1.87 -15.27
CA LYS A 156 -29.97 3.24 -15.62
C LYS A 156 -28.63 3.60 -14.99
N LEU A 157 -28.47 3.34 -13.71
CA LEU A 157 -27.28 3.60 -12.94
C LEU A 157 -26.02 2.94 -13.53
N ILE A 158 -26.08 1.64 -13.79
CA ILE A 158 -24.97 0.88 -14.40
C ILE A 158 -24.58 1.47 -15.76
N LYS A 159 -25.58 1.93 -16.53
CA LYS A 159 -25.33 2.57 -17.84
C LYS A 159 -24.61 3.91 -17.71
N ASP A 160 -24.95 4.70 -16.72
CA ASP A 160 -24.44 6.05 -16.53
C ASP A 160 -23.04 6.07 -15.90
N THR A 161 -22.74 5.09 -15.03
CA THR A 161 -21.44 5.01 -14.33
C THR A 161 -20.36 4.25 -15.08
N ASN A 162 -20.74 3.35 -16.02
CA ASN A 162 -19.84 2.50 -16.77
C ASN A 162 -18.74 1.82 -15.89
N PRO A 163 -19.13 1.04 -14.89
CA PRO A 163 -18.21 0.44 -13.94
C PRO A 163 -17.31 -0.58 -14.59
N TYR A 164 -16.05 -0.62 -14.16
CA TYR A 164 -15.09 -1.66 -14.51
C TYR A 164 -14.20 -1.99 -13.31
N ILE A 165 -14.32 -3.20 -12.80
CA ILE A 165 -13.59 -3.68 -11.64
C ILE A 165 -13.11 -5.09 -11.91
N ILE A 166 -11.87 -5.40 -11.53
CA ILE A 166 -11.35 -6.77 -11.53
C ILE A 166 -11.43 -7.32 -10.11
N ARG A 167 -11.97 -8.52 -9.96
CA ARG A 167 -12.02 -9.27 -8.70
C ARG A 167 -11.43 -10.66 -8.90
N LEU A 168 -11.01 -11.26 -7.82
CA LEU A 168 -10.57 -12.65 -7.81
C LEU A 168 -11.73 -13.54 -7.37
N LEU A 169 -12.05 -14.53 -8.18
CA LEU A 169 -13.06 -15.54 -7.89
C LEU A 169 -12.38 -16.88 -7.73
N HIS A 170 -12.67 -17.60 -6.64
CA HIS A 170 -12.14 -18.93 -6.44
C HIS A 170 -12.60 -19.86 -7.58
N LYS A 171 -11.69 -20.70 -8.08
CA LYS A 171 -11.93 -21.53 -9.28
C LYS A 171 -13.13 -22.50 -9.15
N ASN A 172 -13.54 -22.85 -7.93
CA ASN A 172 -14.72 -23.67 -7.67
C ASN A 172 -16.05 -22.90 -7.78
N LEU A 173 -15.97 -21.58 -7.96
CA LEU A 173 -17.12 -20.69 -8.15
C LEU A 173 -17.23 -20.27 -9.60
N SER A 174 -18.45 -20.03 -10.02
CA SER A 174 -18.79 -19.56 -11.37
C SER A 174 -19.55 -18.23 -11.30
N GLU A 175 -19.72 -17.56 -12.42
CA GLU A 175 -20.55 -16.36 -12.52
C GLU A 175 -21.97 -16.55 -12.00
N LYS A 176 -22.50 -17.80 -12.03
CA LYS A 176 -23.86 -18.13 -11.56
C LYS A 176 -23.99 -18.08 -10.05
N ASP A 177 -22.88 -18.21 -9.33
CA ASP A 177 -22.83 -18.17 -7.88
C ASP A 177 -22.81 -16.73 -7.32
N ILE A 178 -22.75 -15.75 -8.23
CA ILE A 178 -22.65 -14.33 -7.90
C ILE A 178 -24.04 -13.69 -7.97
N LYS A 179 -24.39 -12.95 -6.92
CA LYS A 179 -25.64 -12.20 -6.82
C LYS A 179 -25.34 -10.71 -6.70
N LEU A 180 -26.10 -9.90 -7.40
CA LEU A 180 -26.10 -8.45 -7.24
C LEU A 180 -27.14 -8.07 -6.17
N ASN A 181 -26.68 -7.52 -5.09
CA ASN A 181 -27.51 -7.00 -4.01
C ASN A 181 -27.61 -5.47 -4.13
N HIS A 182 -28.73 -4.92 -3.67
CA HIS A 182 -28.93 -3.48 -3.61
C HIS A 182 -29.55 -3.08 -2.28
N LYS A 183 -29.16 -1.93 -1.77
CA LYS A 183 -29.74 -1.33 -0.56
C LYS A 183 -29.95 0.17 -0.80
N THR A 184 -31.14 0.65 -0.56
CA THR A 184 -31.41 2.08 -0.57
C THR A 184 -30.93 2.67 0.75
N ILE A 185 -30.15 3.74 0.71
CA ILE A 185 -29.66 4.41 1.92
C ILE A 185 -30.78 5.31 2.42
N GLU A 186 -31.22 5.09 3.66
CA GLU A 186 -32.28 5.87 4.28
C GLU A 186 -31.92 7.36 4.28
N ASN A 187 -32.88 8.19 3.90
CA ASN A 187 -32.78 9.66 3.79
C ASN A 187 -31.81 10.16 2.70
N SER A 188 -31.37 9.34 1.80
CA SER A 188 -30.61 9.75 0.62
C SER A 188 -31.23 9.22 -0.66
N LYS A 189 -30.90 9.83 -1.80
CA LYS A 189 -31.23 9.29 -3.13
C LYS A 189 -30.13 8.32 -3.62
N GLU A 190 -29.32 7.81 -2.71
CA GLU A 190 -28.21 6.92 -2.99
C GLU A 190 -28.64 5.46 -2.87
N MET A 191 -28.09 4.63 -3.73
CA MET A 191 -28.26 3.20 -3.69
C MET A 191 -26.89 2.55 -3.64
N GLU A 192 -26.69 1.71 -2.64
CA GLU A 192 -25.51 0.88 -2.51
C GLU A 192 -25.73 -0.40 -3.32
N LEU A 193 -24.77 -0.72 -4.20
CA LEU A 193 -24.73 -1.99 -4.93
C LEU A 193 -23.57 -2.81 -4.40
N SER A 194 -23.85 -4.05 -4.05
CA SER A 194 -22.82 -5.00 -3.61
C SER A 194 -22.94 -6.33 -4.35
N LEU A 195 -21.85 -7.07 -4.45
CA LEU A 195 -21.85 -8.43 -4.95
C LEU A 195 -21.66 -9.41 -3.80
N SER A 196 -22.44 -10.46 -3.77
CA SER A 196 -22.26 -11.58 -2.85
C SER A 196 -22.06 -12.88 -3.60
N VAL A 197 -21.40 -13.82 -2.97
CA VAL A 197 -21.17 -15.17 -3.47
C VAL A 197 -21.75 -16.16 -2.47
N ASN A 198 -22.77 -16.94 -2.88
CA ASN A 198 -23.38 -18.03 -2.11
C ASN A 198 -23.69 -17.75 -0.66
N ASP A 199 -24.34 -16.60 -0.36
CA ASP A 199 -24.81 -16.20 0.98
C ASP A 199 -23.74 -16.24 2.11
N ASN A 200 -22.52 -16.64 1.80
CA ASN A 200 -21.39 -16.52 2.71
C ASN A 200 -20.74 -15.17 2.50
N GLU A 201 -20.71 -14.37 3.56
CA GLU A 201 -20.03 -13.07 3.66
C GLU A 201 -18.51 -13.20 3.50
N PHE A 202 -18.04 -13.87 2.48
CA PHE A 202 -16.64 -13.80 2.13
C PHE A 202 -16.40 -12.52 1.32
N MET A 203 -15.97 -11.49 2.03
CA MET A 203 -15.12 -10.33 1.62
C MET A 203 -15.04 -9.96 0.12
N TYR A 204 -16.12 -10.11 -0.61
CA TYR A 204 -16.26 -9.58 -1.97
C TYR A 204 -17.30 -8.46 -2.01
N SER A 205 -17.51 -7.83 -0.85
CA SER A 205 -18.31 -6.64 -0.73
C SER A 205 -17.60 -5.49 -1.44
N ASP A 206 -18.38 -4.67 -2.01
CA ASP A 206 -18.18 -3.31 -2.46
C ASP A 206 -17.76 -3.17 -3.93
N ILE A 207 -18.81 -3.16 -4.77
CA ILE A 207 -18.73 -2.44 -6.05
C ILE A 207 -18.54 -0.93 -5.77
N GLY A 208 -18.65 -0.54 -4.52
CA GLY A 208 -18.65 0.85 -4.05
C GLY A 208 -20.09 1.41 -3.96
N VAL A 209 -20.24 2.45 -3.19
CA VAL A 209 -21.46 3.29 -3.19
C VAL A 209 -21.52 3.94 -4.56
N ILE A 210 -22.52 3.56 -5.36
CA ILE A 210 -22.82 4.22 -6.61
C ILE A 210 -23.81 5.32 -6.25
N ASP A 211 -23.33 6.56 -6.32
CA ASP A 211 -24.13 7.76 -6.08
C ASP A 211 -25.27 7.84 -7.12
N LEU A 212 -26.50 7.69 -6.65
CA LEU A 212 -27.72 7.80 -7.46
C LEU A 212 -28.12 9.25 -7.73
N MET A 213 -27.32 10.23 -7.30
CA MET A 213 -27.65 11.58 -7.67
C MET A 213 -27.75 11.67 -9.19
N GLU A 214 -28.98 11.73 -9.70
CA GLU A 214 -29.19 12.40 -10.96
C GLU A 214 -28.33 13.65 -10.91
N LYS A 215 -27.50 13.86 -11.93
CA LYS A 215 -26.97 15.18 -12.22
C LYS A 215 -28.16 16.11 -12.52
N SER A 216 -28.95 16.43 -11.50
CA SER A 216 -29.62 17.69 -11.46
C SER A 216 -28.47 18.69 -11.37
N ASP A 217 -28.43 19.65 -12.27
CA ASP A 217 -27.50 20.75 -12.39
C ASP A 217 -27.40 21.59 -11.09
N VAL A 218 -27.06 20.94 -9.99
CA VAL A 218 -26.54 21.63 -8.82
C VAL A 218 -25.07 21.82 -9.16
N PRO A 219 -24.63 23.06 -9.41
CA PRO A 219 -23.20 23.31 -9.55
C PRO A 219 -22.55 22.69 -8.33
N ARG A 220 -21.63 21.75 -8.53
CA ARG A 220 -20.69 21.37 -7.46
C ARG A 220 -20.09 22.70 -7.02
N GLU A 221 -20.59 23.20 -5.91
CA GLU A 221 -19.91 24.26 -5.20
C GLU A 221 -18.49 23.69 -5.02
N LYS A 222 -17.58 24.18 -5.84
CA LYS A 222 -16.16 23.90 -5.62
C LYS A 222 -15.99 24.31 -4.18
N VAL A 223 -15.73 23.35 -3.30
CA VAL A 223 -15.24 23.65 -1.97
C VAL A 223 -13.94 24.38 -2.25
N GLU A 224 -14.04 25.69 -2.42
CA GLU A 224 -12.91 26.57 -2.51
C GLU A 224 -12.26 26.45 -1.16
N ILE A 225 -11.17 25.69 -1.14
CA ILE A 225 -10.28 25.69 0.00
C ILE A 225 -9.98 27.17 0.24
N PRO A 226 -10.42 27.74 1.39
CA PRO A 226 -10.30 29.17 1.62
C PRO A 226 -8.93 29.63 1.25
N LEU A 227 -8.82 30.75 0.52
CA LEU A 227 -7.56 31.30 0.03
C LEU A 227 -6.50 31.35 1.14
N THR A 228 -6.94 31.56 2.37
CA THR A 228 -6.16 31.51 3.60
C THR A 228 -5.41 30.19 3.83
N THR A 229 -6.04 29.02 3.55
CA THR A 229 -5.41 27.71 3.72
C THR A 229 -4.42 27.40 2.60
N LYS A 230 -4.69 27.84 1.37
CA LYS A 230 -3.72 27.76 0.26
C LYS A 230 -2.53 28.66 0.49
N VAL A 231 -2.75 29.91 0.91
CA VAL A 231 -1.70 30.87 1.24
C VAL A 231 -0.85 30.34 2.42
N LEU A 232 -1.47 29.78 3.46
CA LEU A 232 -0.75 29.25 4.62
C LEU A 232 0.14 28.03 4.25
N LYS A 233 -0.29 27.17 3.30
CA LYS A 233 0.53 26.06 2.80
C LYS A 233 1.74 26.56 1.99
N ILE A 234 1.50 27.54 1.12
CA ILE A 234 2.55 28.13 0.27
C ILE A 234 3.56 28.91 1.14
N THR A 235 3.09 29.68 2.11
CA THR A 235 3.98 30.41 3.04
C THR A 235 4.81 29.46 3.90
N LYS A 236 4.26 28.37 4.40
CA LYS A 236 5.05 27.32 5.12
C LYS A 236 6.13 26.69 4.23
N GLN A 237 5.84 26.39 2.99
CA GLN A 237 6.84 25.86 2.04
C GLN A 237 7.94 26.89 1.75
N ILE A 238 7.58 28.15 1.50
CA ILE A 238 8.54 29.23 1.28
C ILE A 238 9.44 29.42 2.50
N PHE A 239 8.87 29.44 3.71
CA PHE A 239 9.65 29.55 4.96
C PHE A 239 10.61 28.37 5.14
N MET A 240 10.19 27.15 4.82
CA MET A 240 11.04 25.96 4.88
C MET A 240 12.22 26.05 3.90
N TYR A 241 11.99 26.47 2.67
CA TYR A 241 13.07 26.65 1.68
C TYR A 241 14.00 27.79 2.05
N LEU A 242 13.48 28.90 2.58
CA LEU A 242 14.29 30.03 3.07
C LEU A 242 15.17 29.59 4.25
N PHE A 243 14.62 28.81 5.19
CA PHE A 243 15.37 28.26 6.31
C PHE A 243 16.50 27.33 5.84
N LEU A 244 16.22 26.41 4.93
CA LEU A 244 17.24 25.50 4.36
C LEU A 244 18.33 26.27 3.60
N PHE A 245 17.97 27.32 2.88
CA PHE A 245 18.92 28.19 2.20
C PHE A 245 19.84 28.94 3.19
N LEU A 246 19.27 29.46 4.26
CA LEU A 246 20.07 30.17 5.30
C LEU A 246 21.00 29.20 6.05
N VAL A 247 20.55 27.98 6.34
CA VAL A 247 21.40 26.92 6.90
C VAL A 247 22.53 26.56 5.94
N GLY A 248 22.22 26.38 4.66
CA GLY A 248 23.23 26.14 3.61
C GLY A 248 24.26 27.23 3.51
N LEU A 249 23.84 28.52 3.51
CA LEU A 249 24.73 29.67 3.55
C LEU A 249 25.62 29.71 4.80
N SER A 250 25.09 29.34 5.95
CA SER A 250 25.86 29.30 7.21
C SER A 250 26.96 28.24 7.14
N ILE A 251 26.62 27.03 6.64
CA ILE A 251 27.59 25.94 6.43
C ILE A 251 28.64 26.34 5.41
N PHE A 252 28.23 26.94 4.29
CA PHE A 252 29.16 27.41 3.25
C PHE A 252 30.15 28.47 3.78
N ARG A 253 29.68 29.46 4.54
CA ARG A 253 30.54 30.44 5.20
C ARG A 253 31.52 29.82 6.18
N LYS A 254 31.08 28.79 6.92
CA LYS A 254 31.93 28.08 7.90
C LYS A 254 33.01 27.24 7.22
N THR A 255 32.69 26.59 6.10
CA THR A 255 33.66 25.84 5.29
C THR A 255 34.64 26.78 4.56
N GLN A 256 34.20 27.89 4.02
CA GLN A 256 35.04 28.91 3.41
C GLN A 256 36.06 29.48 4.45
N ARG A 257 35.59 29.78 5.67
CA ARG A 257 36.50 30.28 6.73
C ARG A 257 37.52 29.19 7.15
N ARG A 258 37.17 27.93 7.16
CA ARG A 258 38.10 26.82 7.44
C ARG A 258 39.11 26.64 6.33
N TYR A 259 38.67 26.72 5.08
CA TYR A 259 39.54 26.64 3.90
C TYR A 259 40.54 27.79 3.85
N LEU A 260 40.11 29.03 4.12
CA LEU A 260 41.00 30.18 4.18
C LEU A 260 42.03 30.08 5.31
N LYS A 261 41.63 29.60 6.48
CA LYS A 261 42.56 29.31 7.61
C LYS A 261 43.58 28.22 7.24
N TYR A 262 43.17 27.17 6.54
CA TYR A 262 44.08 26.13 6.05
C TYR A 262 45.06 26.66 5.04
N LYS A 263 44.62 27.43 4.05
CA LYS A 263 45.46 28.07 3.01
C LYS A 263 46.49 29.05 3.60
N ASN A 264 46.08 29.80 4.61
CA ASN A 264 46.99 30.74 5.27
C ASN A 264 48.02 30.08 6.19
N ARG A 265 47.73 28.88 6.70
CA ARG A 265 48.66 28.08 7.52
C ARG A 265 49.75 27.44 6.67
N ASN A 266 49.42 27.03 5.44
CA ASN A 266 50.39 26.43 4.49
C ASN A 266 51.22 27.48 3.71
N LYS A 267 50.92 28.77 3.86
CA LYS A 267 51.77 29.84 3.30
C LYS A 267 52.85 30.34 4.26
N LYS A 268 52.84 29.86 5.51
CA LYS A 268 53.82 30.22 6.56
C LYS A 268 54.84 29.10 6.84
N LEU A 269 54.79 28.01 6.10
CA LEU A 269 55.78 26.98 5.97
C LEU A 269 56.50 27.14 4.61
#